data_0f61b6c313fec94ae70dd6932cea6a87
#
_entry.id   0f61b6c313fec94ae70dd6932cea6a87
#
_cell.length_a   1.000
_cell.length_b   1.000
_cell.length_c   1.000
_cell.angle_alpha   90.00
_cell.angle_beta   90.00
_cell.angle_gamma   90.00
#
_symmetry.space_group_name_H-M   'P 1'
#
loop_
_entity.id
_entity.type
_entity.pdbx_description
1 polymer ?
#
loop_
_entity_poly.entity_id
_entity_poly.type
_entity_poly.pdbx_seq_one_letter_code
_entity_poly.pdbx_strand_id
1 'polypeptide(L)'
;MSIFFAFSDECGQYRTERSEGFLKGSPFYVRSALLINAENWKKLNEDFLILKEKYGLRKTDEIKWSYVWSLHKYLKDRKPIPEDKEFKRFESLGPEKLINFIADSLKLLLPINAKIVLTITDNRLCPRYTEVNLLKMHLQNVMQRLEMEMQLNDDLCV
;
A
#
# COMPACT_ATOMS: atom_id res chain seq x y z
N MET A 1 24.86 12.46 6.34
CA MET A 1 24.10 11.36 6.97
C MET A 1 22.70 11.84 7.21
N SER A 2 21.74 11.26 6.55
CA SER A 2 20.31 11.55 6.74
C SER A 2 19.61 10.35 7.40
N ILE A 3 18.48 10.59 8.04
CA ILE A 3 17.65 9.54 8.65
C ILE A 3 16.42 9.33 7.77
N PHE A 4 16.14 8.07 7.44
CA PHE A 4 14.95 7.68 6.68
C PHE A 4 14.05 6.79 7.53
N PHE A 5 12.74 7.02 7.41
CA PHE A 5 11.72 6.09 7.87
C PHE A 5 11.36 5.14 6.72
N ALA A 6 11.30 3.84 7.03
CA ALA A 6 10.83 2.82 6.12
C ALA A 6 9.49 2.25 6.58
N PHE A 7 8.45 2.44 5.78
CA PHE A 7 7.11 1.89 6.02
C PHE A 7 6.90 0.73 5.07
N SER A 8 6.69 -0.47 5.59
CA SER A 8 6.50 -1.67 4.77
C SER A 8 5.10 -2.24 4.93
N ASP A 9 4.51 -2.61 3.80
CA ASP A 9 3.20 -3.26 3.72
C ASP A 9 3.20 -4.30 2.60
N GLU A 10 2.17 -5.15 2.58
CA GLU A 10 2.03 -6.26 1.64
C GLU A 10 0.68 -6.27 0.94
N CYS A 11 0.67 -6.78 -0.28
CA CYS A 11 -0.52 -6.98 -1.08
C CYS A 11 -0.49 -8.35 -1.75
N GLY A 12 -1.68 -8.95 -1.88
CA GLY A 12 -1.84 -10.27 -2.44
C GLY A 12 -1.86 -11.36 -1.36
N GLN A 13 -1.91 -12.59 -1.81
CA GLN A 13 -1.91 -13.77 -0.94
C GLN A 13 -0.89 -14.78 -1.44
N TYR A 14 -0.32 -15.52 -0.52
CA TYR A 14 0.49 -16.69 -0.81
C TYR A 14 -0.10 -17.92 -0.14
N ARG A 15 -0.21 -19.01 -0.89
CA ARG A 15 -0.65 -20.31 -0.36
C ARG A 15 0.27 -21.40 -0.86
N THR A 16 0.57 -22.37 0.00
CA THR A 16 1.34 -23.57 -0.37
C THR A 16 0.57 -24.42 -1.38
N GLU A 17 -0.74 -24.59 -1.16
CA GLU A 17 -1.65 -25.24 -2.12
C GLU A 17 -2.21 -24.18 -3.07
N ARG A 18 -2.05 -24.43 -4.36
CA ARG A 18 -2.43 -23.49 -5.43
C ARG A 18 -3.43 -24.12 -6.34
N SER A 19 -4.69 -23.81 -6.11
CA SER A 19 -5.74 -24.11 -7.09
C SER A 19 -5.66 -23.14 -8.28
N GLU A 20 -6.19 -23.53 -9.42
CA GLU A 20 -6.31 -22.65 -10.58
C GLU A 20 -7.06 -21.34 -10.25
N GLY A 21 -8.14 -21.44 -9.46
CA GLY A 21 -8.91 -20.28 -9.01
C GLY A 21 -8.08 -19.33 -8.13
N PHE A 22 -7.23 -19.88 -7.25
CA PHE A 22 -6.31 -19.06 -6.46
C PHE A 22 -5.29 -18.32 -7.34
N LEU A 23 -4.64 -19.03 -8.26
CA LEU A 23 -3.64 -18.45 -9.15
C LEU A 23 -4.23 -17.38 -10.08
N LYS A 24 -5.49 -17.55 -10.50
CA LYS A 24 -6.22 -16.56 -11.28
C LYS A 24 -6.59 -15.31 -10.47
N GLY A 25 -7.00 -15.49 -9.22
CA GLY A 25 -7.44 -14.40 -8.33
C GLY A 25 -6.30 -13.67 -7.60
N SER A 26 -5.18 -14.36 -7.34
CA SER A 26 -4.01 -13.84 -6.61
C SER A 26 -2.71 -14.24 -7.30
N PRO A 27 -2.47 -13.78 -8.53
CA PRO A 27 -1.28 -14.18 -9.30
C PRO A 27 0.02 -13.67 -8.69
N PHE A 28 -0.03 -12.57 -7.95
CA PHE A 28 1.15 -11.95 -7.36
C PHE A 28 1.03 -11.80 -5.85
N TYR A 29 2.17 -11.95 -5.18
CA TYR A 29 2.39 -11.48 -3.82
C TYR A 29 3.45 -10.38 -3.87
N VAL A 30 3.13 -9.22 -3.33
CA VAL A 30 3.97 -8.02 -3.39
C VAL A 30 4.21 -7.53 -1.97
N ARG A 31 5.46 -7.22 -1.65
CA ARG A 31 5.81 -6.41 -0.48
C ARG A 31 6.44 -5.12 -0.95
N SER A 32 5.97 -4.02 -0.42
CA SER A 32 6.51 -2.69 -0.67
C SER A 32 7.16 -2.12 0.59
N ALA A 33 8.15 -1.27 0.41
CA ALA A 33 8.64 -0.38 1.44
C ALA A 33 8.73 1.04 0.88
N LEU A 34 8.14 1.99 1.58
CA LEU A 34 8.19 3.42 1.29
C LEU A 34 9.23 4.06 2.20
N LEU A 35 10.25 4.68 1.60
CA LEU A 35 11.28 5.42 2.32
C LEU A 35 11.02 6.92 2.24
N ILE A 36 11.03 7.56 3.40
CA ILE A 36 10.81 9.00 3.54
C ILE A 36 11.91 9.55 4.42
N ASN A 37 12.60 10.60 3.97
CA ASN A 37 13.53 11.33 4.82
C ASN A 37 12.79 11.89 6.04
N ALA A 38 13.35 11.68 7.23
CA ALA A 38 12.74 12.09 8.49
C ALA A 38 12.44 13.60 8.56
N GLU A 39 13.26 14.43 7.91
CA GLU A 39 13.05 15.88 7.83
C GLU A 39 11.74 16.24 7.08
N ASN A 40 11.34 15.42 6.11
CA ASN A 40 10.14 15.63 5.32
C ASN A 40 8.86 15.05 5.95
N TRP A 41 9.00 14.19 6.96
CA TRP A 41 7.87 13.43 7.51
C TRP A 41 6.76 14.34 8.06
N LYS A 42 7.13 15.34 8.85
CA LYS A 42 6.15 16.26 9.47
C LYS A 42 5.36 17.01 8.42
N LYS A 43 6.06 17.60 7.44
CA LYS A 43 5.43 18.33 6.34
C LYS A 43 4.53 17.42 5.50
N LEU A 44 4.99 16.22 5.14
CA LEU A 44 4.20 15.26 4.40
C LEU A 44 2.90 14.91 5.14
N ASN A 45 2.99 14.67 6.46
CA ASN A 45 1.81 14.39 7.26
C ASN A 45 0.82 15.57 7.29
N GLU A 46 1.30 16.79 7.41
CA GLU A 46 0.47 18.00 7.36
C GLU A 46 -0.23 18.13 5.99
N ASP A 47 0.52 18.00 4.90
CA ASP A 47 0.00 18.07 3.53
C ASP A 47 -1.03 16.96 3.28
N PHE A 48 -0.80 15.76 3.81
CA PHE A 48 -1.74 14.64 3.70
C PHE A 48 -3.05 14.89 4.48
N LEU A 49 -2.98 15.49 5.65
CA LEU A 49 -4.18 15.87 6.42
C LEU A 49 -4.99 16.96 5.72
N ILE A 50 -4.32 17.94 5.12
CA ILE A 50 -4.96 18.97 4.29
C ILE A 50 -5.64 18.33 3.07
N LEU A 51 -4.97 17.36 2.44
CA LEU A 51 -5.55 16.63 1.31
C LEU A 51 -6.79 15.84 1.73
N LYS A 52 -6.78 15.17 2.89
CA LYS A 52 -7.98 14.50 3.43
C LYS A 52 -9.16 15.48 3.57
N GLU A 53 -8.91 16.63 4.17
CA GLU A 53 -9.92 17.65 4.37
C GLU A 53 -10.50 18.15 3.04
N LYS A 54 -9.65 18.42 2.04
CA LYS A 54 -10.05 18.80 0.67
C LYS A 54 -11.01 17.79 0.04
N TYR A 55 -10.85 16.51 0.34
CA TYR A 55 -11.72 15.43 -0.16
C TYR A 55 -12.94 15.16 0.75
N GLY A 56 -13.09 15.90 1.85
CA GLY A 56 -14.18 15.71 2.81
C GLY A 56 -14.00 14.47 3.70
N LEU A 57 -12.75 14.00 3.84
CA LEU A 57 -12.38 12.89 4.70
C LEU A 57 -12.00 13.41 6.09
N ARG A 58 -12.28 12.62 7.13
CA ARG A 58 -11.81 12.92 8.49
C ARG A 58 -10.32 12.58 8.59
N LYS A 59 -9.62 13.24 9.49
CA LYS A 59 -8.19 12.97 9.77
C LYS A 59 -7.93 11.52 10.12
N THR A 60 -8.86 10.87 10.82
CA THR A 60 -8.80 9.47 11.26
C THR A 60 -9.27 8.46 10.21
N ASP A 61 -9.79 8.91 9.07
CA ASP A 61 -10.26 7.97 8.05
C ASP A 61 -9.09 7.23 7.41
N GLU A 62 -9.16 5.92 7.44
CA GLU A 62 -8.28 5.03 6.71
C GLU A 62 -8.95 4.65 5.38
N ILE A 63 -8.21 4.78 4.28
CA ILE A 63 -8.69 4.42 2.95
C ILE A 63 -7.96 3.16 2.51
N LYS A 64 -8.71 2.06 2.41
CA LYS A 64 -8.21 0.78 1.88
C LYS A 64 -8.64 0.62 0.42
N TRP A 65 -7.76 0.06 -0.40
CA TRP A 65 -8.12 -0.25 -1.79
C TRP A 65 -9.33 -1.17 -1.90
N SER A 66 -9.48 -2.10 -0.94
CA SER A 66 -10.66 -2.98 -0.84
C SER A 66 -11.98 -2.20 -0.68
N TYR A 67 -11.95 -1.02 -0.06
CA TYR A 67 -13.15 -0.17 0.07
C TYR A 67 -13.57 0.41 -1.27
N VAL A 68 -12.61 0.83 -2.10
CA VAL A 68 -12.88 1.34 -3.45
C VAL A 68 -13.57 0.26 -4.30
N TRP A 69 -13.01 -0.97 -4.30
CA TRP A 69 -13.61 -2.10 -5.00
C TRP A 69 -15.01 -2.45 -4.49
N SER A 70 -15.18 -2.49 -3.18
CA SER A 70 -16.47 -2.80 -2.57
C SER A 70 -17.53 -1.75 -2.94
N LEU A 71 -17.20 -0.47 -2.82
CA LEU A 71 -18.10 0.62 -3.24
C LEU A 71 -18.47 0.50 -4.71
N HIS A 72 -17.48 0.31 -5.59
CA HIS A 72 -17.73 0.15 -7.02
C HIS A 72 -18.69 -1.00 -7.30
N LYS A 73 -18.50 -2.16 -6.65
CA LYS A 73 -19.35 -3.34 -6.81
C LYS A 73 -20.79 -3.07 -6.38
N TYR A 74 -20.98 -2.50 -5.17
CA TYR A 74 -22.33 -2.22 -4.66
C TYR A 74 -23.07 -1.22 -5.53
N LEU A 75 -22.39 -0.15 -5.96
CA LEU A 75 -22.99 0.87 -6.85
C LEU A 75 -23.33 0.31 -8.24
N LYS A 76 -22.42 -0.49 -8.81
CA LYS A 76 -22.63 -1.16 -10.10
C LYS A 76 -23.84 -2.11 -10.04
N ASP A 77 -23.96 -2.87 -8.97
CA ASP A 77 -25.06 -3.83 -8.77
C ASP A 77 -26.35 -3.14 -8.29
N ARG A 78 -26.33 -1.82 -8.06
CA ARG A 78 -27.45 -1.04 -7.49
C ARG A 78 -27.97 -1.62 -6.18
N LYS A 79 -27.07 -2.15 -5.35
CA LYS A 79 -27.40 -2.72 -4.05
C LYS A 79 -27.13 -1.70 -2.95
N PRO A 80 -27.98 -1.63 -1.92
CA PRO A 80 -27.68 -0.82 -0.74
C PRO A 80 -26.46 -1.36 -0.01
N ILE A 81 -25.59 -0.46 0.46
CA ILE A 81 -24.44 -0.85 1.26
C ILE A 81 -24.92 -1.07 2.70
N PRO A 82 -24.69 -2.26 3.30
CA PRO A 82 -25.05 -2.53 4.68
C PRO A 82 -24.39 -1.56 5.66
N GLU A 83 -25.11 -1.17 6.70
CA GLU A 83 -24.65 -0.18 7.70
C GLU A 83 -23.44 -0.66 8.53
N ASP A 84 -23.27 -1.97 8.69
CA ASP A 84 -22.15 -2.60 9.40
C ASP A 84 -20.83 -2.57 8.62
N LYS A 85 -20.83 -2.16 7.36
CA LYS A 85 -19.61 -2.11 6.55
C LYS A 85 -18.83 -0.82 6.79
N GLU A 86 -17.55 -0.97 7.15
CA GLU A 86 -16.65 0.16 7.39
C GLU A 86 -16.59 1.17 6.25
N PHE A 87 -16.70 0.70 5.00
CA PHE A 87 -16.68 1.55 3.82
C PHE A 87 -18.00 2.27 3.52
N LYS A 88 -19.09 1.97 4.25
CA LYS A 88 -20.39 2.65 4.12
C LYS A 88 -20.26 4.17 4.26
N ARG A 89 -19.39 4.61 5.17
CA ARG A 89 -19.12 6.04 5.42
C ARG A 89 -18.59 6.79 4.20
N PHE A 90 -18.07 6.08 3.20
CA PHE A 90 -17.55 6.66 1.95
C PHE A 90 -18.56 6.60 0.78
N GLU A 91 -19.78 6.14 1.01
CA GLU A 91 -20.81 5.99 -0.02
C GLU A 91 -21.08 7.31 -0.74
N SER A 92 -21.19 8.42 -0.01
CA SER A 92 -21.40 9.76 -0.57
C SER A 92 -20.24 10.30 -1.40
N LEU A 93 -19.01 9.82 -1.13
CA LEU A 93 -17.82 10.19 -1.89
C LEU A 93 -17.74 9.43 -3.22
N GLY A 94 -18.15 8.18 -3.18
CA GLY A 94 -18.05 7.27 -4.32
C GLY A 94 -16.63 6.80 -4.64
N PRO A 95 -16.49 5.76 -5.47
CA PRO A 95 -15.20 5.15 -5.76
C PRO A 95 -14.25 6.07 -6.54
N GLU A 96 -14.76 6.90 -7.45
CA GLU A 96 -13.95 7.82 -8.27
C GLU A 96 -13.23 8.86 -7.43
N LYS A 97 -13.93 9.48 -6.47
CA LYS A 97 -13.29 10.45 -5.57
C LYS A 97 -12.22 9.80 -4.70
N LEU A 98 -12.47 8.55 -4.25
CA LEU A 98 -11.45 7.80 -3.48
C LEU A 98 -10.23 7.46 -4.34
N ILE A 99 -10.41 7.08 -5.60
CA ILE A 99 -9.30 6.86 -6.54
C ILE A 99 -8.50 8.15 -6.74
N ASN A 100 -9.18 9.27 -6.96
CA ASN A 100 -8.52 10.56 -7.11
C ASN A 100 -7.77 10.97 -5.84
N PHE A 101 -8.35 10.74 -4.66
CA PHE A 101 -7.66 10.95 -3.39
C PHE A 101 -6.38 10.12 -3.29
N ILE A 102 -6.43 8.82 -3.63
CA ILE A 102 -5.25 7.94 -3.62
C ILE A 102 -4.19 8.47 -4.60
N ALA A 103 -4.60 8.82 -5.82
CA ALA A 103 -3.68 9.35 -6.83
C ALA A 103 -3.02 10.66 -6.37
N ASP A 104 -3.78 11.59 -5.78
CA ASP A 104 -3.25 12.85 -5.27
C ASP A 104 -2.35 12.62 -4.04
N SER A 105 -2.66 11.64 -3.19
CA SER A 105 -1.79 11.23 -2.08
C SER A 105 -0.42 10.76 -2.56
N LEU A 106 -0.38 9.98 -3.64
CA LEU A 106 0.89 9.54 -4.24
C LEU A 106 1.70 10.70 -4.82
N LYS A 107 1.04 11.74 -5.34
CA LYS A 107 1.71 12.95 -5.85
C LYS A 107 2.45 13.72 -4.76
N LEU A 108 2.00 13.63 -3.49
CA LEU A 108 2.71 14.27 -2.36
C LEU A 108 4.11 13.69 -2.14
N LEU A 109 4.38 12.49 -2.63
CA LEU A 109 5.67 11.82 -2.49
C LEU A 109 6.72 12.36 -3.48
N LEU A 110 6.30 12.96 -4.60
CA LEU A 110 7.21 13.42 -5.65
C LEU A 110 8.15 14.55 -5.20
N PRO A 111 7.67 15.64 -4.56
CA PRO A 111 8.53 16.76 -4.20
C PRO A 111 9.54 16.43 -3.09
N ILE A 112 9.33 15.35 -2.36
CA ILE A 112 10.21 14.92 -1.26
C ILE A 112 11.17 13.80 -1.66
N ASN A 113 11.20 13.42 -2.95
CA ASN A 113 12.03 12.33 -3.47
C ASN A 113 11.87 11.03 -2.66
N ALA A 114 10.64 10.72 -2.25
CA ALA A 114 10.37 9.45 -1.58
C ALA A 114 10.72 8.28 -2.51
N LYS A 115 11.28 7.22 -1.93
CA LYS A 115 11.68 6.03 -2.69
C LYS A 115 10.76 4.87 -2.36
N ILE A 116 10.45 4.05 -3.35
CA ILE A 116 9.64 2.84 -3.17
C ILE A 116 10.47 1.64 -3.59
N VAL A 117 10.65 0.71 -2.66
CA VAL A 117 11.27 -0.59 -2.90
C VAL A 117 10.15 -1.63 -3.02
N LEU A 118 10.17 -2.41 -4.10
CA LEU A 118 9.19 -3.46 -4.34
C LEU A 118 9.87 -4.81 -4.48
N THR A 119 9.32 -5.83 -3.80
CA THR A 119 9.62 -7.24 -4.06
C THR A 119 8.35 -7.93 -4.51
N ILE A 120 8.43 -8.64 -5.63
CA ILE A 120 7.26 -9.25 -6.27
C ILE A 120 7.54 -10.73 -6.48
N THR A 121 6.63 -11.59 -6.04
CA THR A 121 6.62 -13.01 -6.36
C THR A 121 5.44 -13.32 -7.26
N ASP A 122 5.72 -13.91 -8.41
CA ASP A 122 4.68 -14.50 -9.26
C ASP A 122 4.34 -15.89 -8.73
N ASN A 123 3.16 -16.03 -8.15
CA ASN A 123 2.68 -17.28 -7.57
C ASN A 123 2.56 -18.43 -8.59
N ARG A 124 2.51 -18.12 -9.90
CA ARG A 124 2.43 -19.12 -10.96
C ARG A 124 3.79 -19.75 -11.27
N LEU A 125 4.85 -18.99 -11.07
CA LEU A 125 6.21 -19.34 -11.46
C LEU A 125 7.10 -19.73 -10.28
N CYS A 126 6.82 -19.21 -9.08
CA CYS A 126 7.69 -19.44 -7.93
C CYS A 126 7.60 -20.89 -7.41
N PRO A 127 8.68 -21.45 -6.88
CA PRO A 127 8.66 -22.73 -6.20
C PRO A 127 7.65 -22.75 -5.04
N ARG A 128 7.22 -23.95 -4.63
CA ARG A 128 6.30 -24.13 -3.49
C ARG A 128 7.06 -23.88 -2.18
N TYR A 129 7.14 -22.64 -1.76
CA TYR A 129 7.62 -22.29 -0.44
C TYR A 129 6.48 -22.37 0.59
N THR A 130 6.84 -22.57 1.86
CA THR A 130 5.88 -22.28 2.93
C THR A 130 5.65 -20.78 3.00
N GLU A 131 4.50 -20.36 3.51
CA GLU A 131 4.19 -18.94 3.70
C GLU A 131 5.28 -18.23 4.53
N VAL A 132 5.74 -18.86 5.61
CA VAL A 132 6.81 -18.35 6.47
C VAL A 132 8.11 -18.12 5.70
N ASN A 133 8.51 -19.06 4.84
CA ASN A 133 9.72 -18.93 4.05
C ASN A 133 9.62 -17.83 3.01
N LEU A 134 8.46 -17.66 2.40
CA LEU A 134 8.21 -16.56 1.46
C LEU A 134 8.30 -15.21 2.16
N LEU A 135 7.64 -15.06 3.32
CA LEU A 135 7.71 -13.84 4.13
C LEU A 135 9.14 -13.49 4.53
N LYS A 136 9.91 -14.47 5.01
CA LYS A 136 11.34 -14.28 5.33
C LYS A 136 12.14 -13.80 4.11
N MET A 137 11.94 -14.44 2.97
CA MET A 137 12.62 -14.06 1.72
C MET A 137 12.27 -12.64 1.29
N HIS A 138 10.99 -12.26 1.35
CA HIS A 138 10.57 -10.90 1.00
C HIS A 138 11.12 -9.86 1.97
N LEU A 139 11.08 -10.12 3.28
CA LEU A 139 11.67 -9.23 4.27
C LEU A 139 13.18 -9.08 4.07
N GLN A 140 13.89 -10.20 3.89
CA GLN A 140 15.32 -10.18 3.64
C GLN A 140 15.67 -9.37 2.38
N ASN A 141 14.96 -9.58 1.27
CA ASN A 141 15.18 -8.84 0.04
C ASN A 141 14.91 -7.34 0.19
N VAL A 142 13.85 -6.97 0.90
CA VAL A 142 13.55 -5.55 1.18
C VAL A 142 14.67 -4.96 2.03
N MET A 143 15.06 -5.62 3.13
CA MET A 143 16.11 -5.13 4.02
C MET A 143 17.46 -4.96 3.30
N GLN A 144 17.86 -5.92 2.48
CA GLN A 144 19.08 -5.81 1.68
C GLN A 144 19.05 -4.63 0.72
N ARG A 145 17.91 -4.37 0.07
CA ARG A 145 17.77 -3.23 -0.84
C ARG A 145 17.78 -1.90 -0.09
N LEU A 146 17.15 -1.84 1.08
CA LEU A 146 17.21 -0.67 1.95
C LEU A 146 18.65 -0.40 2.41
N GLU A 147 19.35 -1.44 2.85
CA GLU A 147 20.76 -1.33 3.26
C GLU A 147 21.64 -0.81 2.11
N MET A 148 21.51 -1.39 0.92
CA MET A 148 22.25 -0.92 -0.26
C MET A 148 21.96 0.55 -0.57
N GLU A 149 20.71 0.98 -0.46
CA GLU A 149 20.31 2.35 -0.73
C GLU A 149 20.89 3.32 0.31
N MET A 150 20.92 2.91 1.57
CA MET A 150 21.49 3.72 2.67
C MET A 150 23.02 3.81 2.58
N GLN A 151 23.70 2.72 2.26
CA GLN A 151 25.17 2.68 2.13
C GLN A 151 25.69 3.61 1.02
N LEU A 152 24.95 3.75 -0.08
CA LEU A 152 25.32 4.64 -1.19
C LEU A 152 25.49 6.10 -0.76
N ASN A 153 24.79 6.55 0.28
CA ASN A 153 24.75 7.94 0.73
C ASN A 153 25.22 8.15 2.17
N ASP A 154 25.74 7.11 2.81
CA ASP A 154 26.09 7.13 4.26
C ASP A 154 24.88 7.55 5.13
N ASP A 155 23.72 7.00 4.83
CA ASP A 155 22.43 7.30 5.47
C ASP A 155 22.01 6.20 6.46
N LEU A 156 21.09 6.52 7.36
CA LEU A 156 20.48 5.59 8.31
C LEU A 156 19.01 5.34 7.99
N CYS A 157 18.55 4.10 8.14
CA CYS A 157 17.16 3.71 8.01
C CYS A 157 16.60 3.23 9.36
N VAL A 158 15.41 3.73 9.73
CA VAL A 158 14.66 3.37 10.95
C VAL A 158 13.27 2.83 10.59
#